data_0397df55dc6b09b658afc22ac527f3af
#
_entry.id   0397df55dc6b09b658afc22ac527f3af
#
_cell.length_a   1.000
_cell.length_b   1.000
_cell.length_c   1.000
_cell.angle_alpha   90.00
_cell.angle_beta   90.00
_cell.angle_gamma   90.00
#
_symmetry.space_group_name_H-M   'P 1'
#
loop_
_entity.id
_entity.type
_entity.pdbx_description
1 polymer ?
#
loop_
_entity_poly.entity_id
_entity_poly.type
_entity_poly.pdbx_seq_one_letter_code
_entity_poly.pdbx_strand_id
1 'polypeptide(L)'
;MLNLAFIKREMHLFVAVLALLLMAAGDAYGLTGAWRGELPVGQMKLPLVFSFTEDADGQTHCTLASPSQGVEGLPCEMEPCSGNAVSLTCSAIGASYKGSITTGLIVGTFSQRGYSFPLILSPEIPMEDRRPQTPRPPFPYQTIDTTFTAPDGAVMAATLTLPASIAPGEKVPAVVMVTGSGPQNRDEELFEHKPFAVIADCLARNGIASLRYDDRGTGKSTGDFRSATTATFKDDALSGIRFLRGVAPVGKVGVLGHSEGGTIAFMIGAGGEADFVVSLAGMAESGKETLMRQNRHGISLLHLPATDVENCLSLIDKWFDTMAAQARRGVSAPIDADSIARASGLHVPEEVMASIRMSQQVRTPWFDAFIILNPADYLKQIRCPILAVNGEKDKQVHPDNLTIVRNLAPQAEVLLMPGLNHLLQHAGTGEVSEYGTIRETIAPEVLDAIVRFIGRQ
;
A
#
# COMPACT_ATOMS: atom_id res chain seq x y z
N MET A 1 18.94 -13.33 11.45
CA MET A 1 18.63 -14.78 11.35
C MET A 1 17.41 -15.04 12.19
N LEU A 2 16.23 -15.09 11.57
CA LEU A 2 15.00 -15.49 12.27
C LEU A 2 15.16 -16.91 12.81
N ASN A 3 14.75 -17.11 14.04
CA ASN A 3 14.89 -18.38 14.74
C ASN A 3 14.05 -19.49 14.08
N LEU A 4 14.71 -20.35 13.28
CA LEU A 4 14.13 -21.46 12.52
C LEU A 4 13.34 -22.46 13.40
N ALA A 5 13.50 -22.43 14.71
CA ALA A 5 12.83 -23.35 15.63
C ALA A 5 11.34 -23.03 15.84
N PHE A 6 10.97 -21.74 15.82
CA PHE A 6 9.58 -21.31 16.00
C PHE A 6 8.76 -21.61 14.74
N ILE A 7 9.33 -21.36 13.56
CA ILE A 7 8.69 -21.66 12.27
C ILE A 7 8.44 -23.17 12.09
N LYS A 8 9.34 -24.03 12.60
CA LYS A 8 9.17 -25.50 12.52
C LYS A 8 8.01 -26.03 13.38
N ARG A 9 7.71 -25.43 14.52
CA ARG A 9 6.71 -25.97 15.46
C ARG A 9 5.27 -25.72 14.98
N GLU A 10 4.99 -24.54 14.43
CA GLU A 10 3.66 -24.20 13.90
C GLU A 10 3.39 -24.87 12.54
N MET A 11 4.45 -25.17 11.75
CA MET A 11 4.36 -25.80 10.45
C MET A 11 3.95 -27.29 10.53
N HIS A 12 4.31 -28.00 11.60
CA HIS A 12 3.95 -29.41 11.76
C HIS A 12 2.50 -29.63 12.20
N LEU A 13 1.87 -28.66 12.87
CA LEU A 13 0.47 -28.77 13.31
C LEU A 13 -0.52 -28.51 12.18
N PHE A 14 -0.17 -27.66 11.21
CA PHE A 14 -1.04 -27.31 10.08
C PHE A 14 -1.08 -28.40 9.01
N VAL A 15 0.02 -29.11 8.78
CA VAL A 15 0.11 -30.19 7.79
C VAL A 15 -0.60 -31.46 8.25
N ALA A 16 -0.68 -31.73 9.55
CA ALA A 16 -1.28 -32.96 10.08
C ALA A 16 -2.81 -32.96 10.09
N VAL A 17 -3.48 -31.80 10.10
CA VAL A 17 -4.96 -31.71 10.14
C VAL A 17 -5.58 -31.72 8.73
N LEU A 18 -4.86 -31.29 7.69
CA LEU A 18 -5.37 -31.24 6.31
C LEU A 18 -5.22 -32.58 5.56
N ALA A 19 -4.33 -33.49 6.02
CA ALA A 19 -4.06 -34.75 5.33
C ALA A 19 -5.13 -35.85 5.56
N LEU A 20 -6.11 -35.66 6.44
CA LEU A 20 -7.08 -36.70 6.84
C LEU A 20 -8.47 -36.59 6.22
N LEU A 21 -8.70 -35.64 5.28
CA LEU A 21 -10.04 -35.41 4.72
C LEU A 21 -10.17 -35.62 3.18
N LEU A 22 -9.16 -36.12 2.47
CA LEU A 22 -9.18 -36.20 1.01
C LEU A 22 -8.77 -37.57 0.45
N MET A 23 -9.62 -38.58 0.68
CA MET A 23 -9.68 -39.77 -0.18
C MET A 23 -11.04 -39.82 -0.86
N ALA A 24 -11.19 -39.13 -1.99
CA ALA A 24 -12.28 -39.36 -2.93
C ALA A 24 -11.74 -39.20 -4.36
N ALA A 25 -12.08 -40.14 -5.22
CA ALA A 25 -11.60 -40.34 -6.57
C ALA A 25 -11.55 -39.07 -7.40
N GLY A 26 -10.36 -38.79 -8.00
CA GLY A 26 -10.15 -37.62 -8.84
C GLY A 26 -10.29 -37.96 -10.32
N ASP A 27 -11.05 -37.18 -11.03
CA ASP A 27 -10.94 -37.02 -12.47
C ASP A 27 -9.60 -36.35 -12.78
N ALA A 28 -8.91 -36.80 -13.82
CA ALA A 28 -7.66 -36.22 -14.28
C ALA A 28 -7.92 -34.83 -14.86
N TYR A 29 -7.73 -33.81 -14.06
CA TYR A 29 -7.70 -32.43 -14.54
C TYR A 29 -6.38 -32.22 -15.31
N GLY A 30 -6.46 -31.96 -16.61
CA GLY A 30 -5.32 -31.49 -17.39
C GLY A 30 -4.78 -30.20 -16.78
N LEU A 31 -3.47 -30.12 -16.60
CA LEU A 31 -2.80 -28.90 -16.15
C LEU A 31 -2.82 -27.87 -17.28
N THR A 32 -3.85 -27.04 -17.34
CA THR A 32 -3.96 -25.94 -18.29
C THR A 32 -4.41 -24.66 -17.57
N GLY A 33 -4.12 -23.51 -18.17
CA GLY A 33 -4.47 -22.21 -17.61
C GLY A 33 -3.52 -21.72 -16.51
N ALA A 34 -3.88 -20.63 -15.88
CA ALA A 34 -3.11 -20.00 -14.83
C ALA A 34 -3.52 -20.51 -13.44
N TRP A 35 -2.53 -20.74 -12.58
CA TRP A 35 -2.69 -21.21 -11.21
C TRP A 35 -1.95 -20.30 -10.27
N ARG A 36 -2.67 -19.74 -9.30
CA ARG A 36 -2.15 -18.76 -8.36
C ARG A 36 -2.01 -19.34 -6.96
N GLY A 37 -0.93 -18.98 -6.30
CA GLY A 37 -0.72 -19.21 -4.87
C GLY A 37 -0.05 -18.03 -4.20
N GLU A 38 -0.15 -17.97 -2.88
CA GLU A 38 0.45 -16.91 -2.07
C GLU A 38 1.59 -17.49 -1.23
N LEU A 39 2.82 -17.08 -1.55
CA LEU A 39 4.01 -17.50 -0.83
C LEU A 39 4.14 -16.67 0.45
N PRO A 40 4.16 -17.29 1.65
CA PRO A 40 4.36 -16.56 2.90
C PRO A 40 5.83 -16.11 3.03
N VAL A 41 6.06 -14.79 3.05
CA VAL A 41 7.39 -14.18 3.22
C VAL A 41 7.33 -13.23 4.42
N GLY A 42 7.65 -13.71 5.59
CA GLY A 42 7.46 -12.97 6.84
C GLY A 42 5.97 -12.70 7.10
N GLN A 43 5.60 -11.45 7.27
CA GLN A 43 4.18 -11.03 7.42
C GLN A 43 3.48 -10.75 6.08
N MET A 44 4.20 -10.77 4.97
CA MET A 44 3.65 -10.53 3.64
C MET A 44 3.35 -11.84 2.94
N LYS A 45 2.38 -11.79 2.03
CA LYS A 45 2.07 -12.87 1.10
C LYS A 45 2.44 -12.41 -0.30
N LEU A 46 3.38 -13.14 -0.92
CA LEU A 46 3.85 -12.85 -2.26
C LEU A 46 3.05 -13.69 -3.27
N PRO A 47 2.24 -13.09 -4.15
CA PRO A 47 1.51 -13.83 -5.15
C PRO A 47 2.47 -14.39 -6.22
N LEU A 48 2.34 -15.67 -6.49
CA LEU A 48 2.99 -16.38 -7.58
C LEU A 48 1.94 -16.96 -8.50
N VAL A 49 2.15 -16.85 -9.83
CA VAL A 49 1.24 -17.37 -10.84
C VAL A 49 2.03 -18.30 -11.77
N PHE A 50 1.61 -19.56 -11.82
CA PHE A 50 2.12 -20.55 -12.75
C PHE A 50 1.14 -20.70 -13.91
N SER A 51 1.57 -20.40 -15.14
CA SER A 51 0.73 -20.51 -16.33
C SER A 51 1.14 -21.74 -17.15
N PHE A 52 0.19 -22.65 -17.33
CA PHE A 52 0.38 -23.89 -18.10
C PHE A 52 -0.31 -23.74 -19.46
N THR A 53 0.45 -23.96 -20.51
CA THR A 53 -0.03 -23.94 -21.90
C THR A 53 0.36 -25.24 -22.60
N GLU A 54 -0.51 -25.74 -23.45
CA GLU A 54 -0.23 -26.91 -24.27
C GLU A 54 0.08 -26.47 -25.71
N ASP A 55 1.17 -26.97 -26.29
CA ASP A 55 1.52 -26.68 -27.68
C ASP A 55 0.77 -27.57 -28.65
N ALA A 56 1.01 -27.39 -29.97
CA ALA A 56 0.36 -28.18 -31.02
C ALA A 56 0.73 -29.68 -31.00
N ASP A 57 1.82 -30.02 -30.33
CA ASP A 57 2.31 -31.40 -30.18
C ASP A 57 1.83 -32.06 -28.89
N GLY A 58 0.98 -31.34 -28.11
CA GLY A 58 0.44 -31.81 -26.82
C GLY A 58 1.43 -31.73 -25.67
N GLN A 59 2.53 -30.97 -25.81
CA GLN A 59 3.49 -30.79 -24.73
C GLN A 59 3.09 -29.61 -23.87
N THR A 60 3.03 -29.83 -22.56
CA THR A 60 2.71 -28.78 -21.59
C THR A 60 3.95 -27.95 -21.27
N HIS A 61 3.83 -26.64 -21.38
CA HIS A 61 4.83 -25.64 -20.98
C HIS A 61 4.36 -24.90 -19.75
N CYS A 62 5.29 -24.46 -18.91
CA CYS A 62 5.00 -23.70 -17.72
C CYS A 62 5.82 -22.39 -17.67
N THR A 63 5.18 -21.31 -17.28
CA THR A 63 5.88 -20.07 -16.91
C THR A 63 5.46 -19.61 -15.51
N LEU A 64 6.37 -18.91 -14.83
CA LEU A 64 6.14 -18.30 -13.51
C LEU A 64 6.11 -16.79 -13.63
N ALA A 65 5.11 -16.17 -13.01
CA ALA A 65 5.05 -14.73 -12.79
C ALA A 65 4.99 -14.41 -11.30
N SER A 66 5.51 -13.24 -10.92
CA SER A 66 5.36 -12.62 -9.60
C SER A 66 4.89 -11.19 -9.80
N PRO A 67 3.56 -10.96 -9.88
CA PRO A 67 3.00 -9.65 -10.24
C PRO A 67 3.45 -8.50 -9.36
N SER A 68 3.51 -8.71 -8.04
CA SER A 68 3.95 -7.70 -7.08
C SER A 68 5.45 -7.36 -7.16
N GLN A 69 6.24 -8.14 -7.91
CA GLN A 69 7.66 -7.89 -8.16
C GLN A 69 7.95 -7.44 -9.60
N GLY A 70 6.89 -7.26 -10.42
CA GLY A 70 7.04 -6.91 -11.83
C GLY A 70 7.71 -8.00 -12.68
N VAL A 71 7.65 -9.26 -12.23
CA VAL A 71 8.23 -10.40 -12.92
C VAL A 71 7.14 -11.13 -13.69
N GLU A 72 7.33 -11.29 -15.00
CA GLU A 72 6.38 -11.98 -15.88
C GLU A 72 7.09 -13.02 -16.75
N GLY A 73 6.42 -14.14 -17.00
CA GLY A 73 6.79 -15.10 -18.03
C GLY A 73 8.13 -15.83 -17.86
N LEU A 74 8.62 -16.02 -16.62
CA LEU A 74 9.84 -16.82 -16.39
C LEU A 74 9.60 -18.28 -16.79
N PRO A 75 10.37 -18.87 -17.73
CA PRO A 75 10.22 -20.25 -18.11
C PRO A 75 10.49 -21.17 -16.91
N CYS A 76 9.62 -22.16 -16.73
CA CYS A 76 9.82 -23.26 -15.79
C CYS A 76 9.85 -24.58 -16.55
N GLU A 77 10.86 -25.41 -16.30
CA GLU A 77 10.97 -26.73 -16.81
C GLU A 77 10.06 -27.68 -16.02
N MET A 78 9.28 -28.51 -16.74
CA MET A 78 8.43 -29.52 -16.12
C MET A 78 9.19 -30.84 -16.08
N GLU A 79 9.33 -31.41 -14.89
CA GLU A 79 9.90 -32.75 -14.75
C GLU A 79 8.82 -33.81 -15.02
N PRO A 80 9.14 -34.90 -15.70
CA PRO A 80 8.19 -35.98 -15.90
C PRO A 80 7.68 -36.54 -14.56
N CYS A 81 6.39 -36.48 -14.34
CA CYS A 81 5.75 -36.98 -13.13
C CYS A 81 4.66 -38.00 -13.49
N SER A 82 4.40 -38.93 -12.59
CA SER A 82 3.32 -39.91 -12.73
C SER A 82 2.12 -39.51 -11.88
N GLY A 83 0.92 -39.78 -12.40
CA GLY A 83 -0.33 -39.48 -11.67
C GLY A 83 -0.58 -37.98 -11.47
N ASN A 84 -0.94 -37.59 -10.26
CA ASN A 84 -1.31 -36.20 -9.91
C ASN A 84 -0.09 -35.36 -9.48
N ALA A 85 1.13 -35.83 -9.59
CA ALA A 85 2.32 -35.11 -9.17
C ALA A 85 2.67 -33.98 -10.16
N VAL A 86 3.13 -32.85 -9.62
CA VAL A 86 3.62 -31.68 -10.36
C VAL A 86 5.01 -31.34 -9.85
N SER A 87 5.99 -31.27 -10.74
CA SER A 87 7.36 -30.87 -10.44
C SER A 87 7.82 -29.83 -11.46
N LEU A 88 8.21 -28.66 -10.99
CA LEU A 88 8.61 -27.51 -11.79
C LEU A 88 9.97 -27.00 -11.31
N THR A 89 10.86 -26.65 -12.25
CA THR A 89 12.15 -26.01 -11.95
C THR A 89 12.26 -24.71 -12.74
N CYS A 90 12.40 -23.59 -12.06
CA CYS A 90 12.61 -22.25 -12.64
C CYS A 90 14.09 -21.87 -12.50
N SER A 91 14.93 -22.32 -13.43
CA SER A 91 16.39 -22.20 -13.37
C SER A 91 16.87 -20.76 -13.30
N ALA A 92 16.18 -19.82 -13.94
CA ALA A 92 16.52 -18.39 -13.97
C ALA A 92 16.58 -17.73 -12.57
N ILE A 93 15.83 -18.26 -11.61
CA ILE A 93 15.77 -17.73 -10.23
C ILE A 93 16.21 -18.74 -9.18
N GLY A 94 16.68 -19.93 -9.61
CA GLY A 94 17.08 -21.01 -8.71
C GLY A 94 15.94 -21.51 -7.82
N ALA A 95 14.73 -21.59 -8.37
CA ALA A 95 13.53 -22.00 -7.64
C ALA A 95 12.96 -23.31 -8.21
N SER A 96 12.25 -24.04 -7.35
CA SER A 96 11.49 -25.23 -7.73
C SER A 96 10.17 -25.32 -6.98
N TYR A 97 9.19 -25.97 -7.59
CA TYR A 97 7.92 -26.28 -6.94
C TYR A 97 7.61 -27.76 -7.12
N LYS A 98 7.27 -28.43 -6.03
CA LYS A 98 6.85 -29.84 -6.03
C LYS A 98 5.54 -29.98 -5.29
N GLY A 99 4.53 -30.55 -5.94
CA GLY A 99 3.19 -30.69 -5.39
C GLY A 99 2.39 -31.83 -6.02
N SER A 100 1.13 -31.91 -5.61
CA SER A 100 0.17 -32.88 -6.14
C SER A 100 -1.18 -32.20 -6.37
N ILE A 101 -1.82 -32.52 -7.49
CA ILE A 101 -3.17 -32.08 -7.81
C ILE A 101 -4.16 -32.83 -6.93
N THR A 102 -5.02 -32.09 -6.23
CA THR A 102 -6.08 -32.68 -5.40
C THR A 102 -7.29 -31.76 -5.38
N THR A 103 -8.47 -32.29 -5.70
CA THR A 103 -9.76 -31.55 -5.65
C THR A 103 -9.72 -30.11 -6.21
N GLY A 104 -9.09 -29.92 -7.38
CA GLY A 104 -9.02 -28.61 -8.03
C GLY A 104 -7.97 -27.65 -7.46
N LEU A 105 -7.08 -28.16 -6.61
CA LEU A 105 -5.91 -27.42 -6.08
C LEU A 105 -4.62 -28.16 -6.42
N ILE A 106 -3.48 -27.47 -6.41
CA ILE A 106 -2.17 -28.10 -6.36
C ILE A 106 -1.55 -27.78 -5.01
N VAL A 107 -1.40 -28.79 -4.18
CA VAL A 107 -0.82 -28.64 -2.84
C VAL A 107 0.64 -29.07 -2.89
N GLY A 108 1.55 -28.16 -2.52
CA GLY A 108 2.97 -28.45 -2.68
C GLY A 108 3.88 -27.53 -1.86
N THR A 109 5.16 -27.59 -2.23
CA THR A 109 6.24 -26.83 -1.60
C THR A 109 7.02 -26.07 -2.67
N PHE A 110 7.14 -24.76 -2.48
CA PHE A 110 8.03 -23.91 -3.25
C PHE A 110 9.38 -23.81 -2.54
N SER A 111 10.46 -24.01 -3.26
CA SER A 111 11.81 -23.95 -2.72
C SER A 111 12.67 -23.00 -3.53
N GLN A 112 13.43 -22.11 -2.86
CA GLN A 112 14.34 -21.16 -3.49
C GLN A 112 15.55 -20.90 -2.59
N ARG A 113 16.75 -21.01 -3.16
CA ARG A 113 18.02 -20.71 -2.46
C ARG A 113 18.17 -21.40 -1.09
N GLY A 114 17.71 -22.65 -0.99
CA GLY A 114 17.78 -23.44 0.26
C GLY A 114 16.64 -23.23 1.26
N TYR A 115 15.72 -22.32 0.98
CA TYR A 115 14.50 -22.14 1.76
C TYR A 115 13.33 -22.86 1.11
N SER A 116 12.42 -23.38 1.90
CA SER A 116 11.22 -24.10 1.43
C SER A 116 9.99 -23.57 2.15
N PHE A 117 8.92 -23.35 1.36
CA PHE A 117 7.67 -22.78 1.84
C PHE A 117 6.50 -23.64 1.33
N PRO A 118 5.50 -23.92 2.17
CA PRO A 118 4.26 -24.50 1.69
C PRO A 118 3.58 -23.53 0.71
N LEU A 119 3.13 -24.02 -0.43
CA LEU A 119 2.42 -23.20 -1.41
C LEU A 119 1.28 -24.02 -2.01
N ILE A 120 0.06 -23.55 -1.84
CA ILE A 120 -1.13 -24.11 -2.46
C ILE A 120 -1.47 -23.25 -3.65
N LEU A 121 -1.63 -23.88 -4.82
CA LEU A 121 -2.08 -23.20 -6.03
C LEU A 121 -3.55 -23.56 -6.29
N SER A 122 -4.33 -22.54 -6.65
CA SER A 122 -5.69 -22.67 -7.16
C SER A 122 -5.77 -22.10 -8.58
N PRO A 123 -6.77 -22.48 -9.39
CA PRO A 123 -6.99 -21.82 -10.66
C PRO A 123 -7.07 -20.30 -10.46
N GLU A 124 -6.36 -19.54 -11.29
CA GLU A 124 -6.33 -18.08 -11.15
C GLU A 124 -7.68 -17.50 -11.53
N ILE A 125 -8.23 -16.70 -10.61
CA ILE A 125 -9.41 -15.88 -10.89
C ILE A 125 -8.96 -14.70 -11.75
N PRO A 126 -9.60 -14.39 -12.89
CA PRO A 126 -9.26 -13.24 -13.71
C PRO A 126 -9.21 -11.95 -12.89
N MET A 127 -8.33 -11.02 -13.28
CA MET A 127 -8.14 -9.74 -12.57
C MET A 127 -9.47 -8.98 -12.42
N GLU A 128 -10.35 -9.04 -13.43
CA GLU A 128 -11.69 -8.46 -13.39
C GLU A 128 -12.55 -8.97 -12.25
N ASP A 129 -12.42 -10.22 -11.92
CA ASP A 129 -13.18 -10.82 -10.82
C ASP A 129 -12.50 -10.59 -9.47
N ARG A 130 -11.17 -10.43 -9.46
CA ARG A 130 -10.41 -10.12 -8.23
C ARG A 130 -10.49 -8.64 -7.86
N ARG A 131 -10.50 -7.75 -8.85
CA ARG A 131 -10.52 -6.28 -8.67
C ARG A 131 -11.59 -5.65 -9.57
N PRO A 132 -12.88 -5.91 -9.29
CA PRO A 132 -13.99 -5.55 -10.19
C PRO A 132 -14.17 -4.04 -10.37
N GLN A 133 -13.68 -3.23 -9.44
CA GLN A 133 -13.79 -1.77 -9.53
C GLN A 133 -12.70 -1.13 -10.42
N THR A 134 -11.63 -1.87 -10.78
CA THR A 134 -10.57 -1.32 -11.62
C THR A 134 -11.12 -0.92 -12.98
N PRO A 135 -11.06 0.38 -13.35
CA PRO A 135 -11.64 0.85 -14.60
C PRO A 135 -10.88 0.31 -15.82
N ARG A 136 -11.62 0.02 -16.89
CA ARG A 136 -11.10 -0.56 -18.13
C ARG A 136 -11.59 0.19 -19.35
N PRO A 137 -10.76 0.33 -20.41
CA PRO A 137 -11.21 0.90 -21.65
C PRO A 137 -12.25 0.00 -22.35
N PRO A 138 -13.14 0.60 -23.16
CA PRO A 138 -13.20 2.02 -23.49
C PRO A 138 -13.79 2.84 -22.35
N PHE A 139 -13.14 3.96 -22.00
CA PHE A 139 -13.63 4.86 -20.95
C PHE A 139 -14.70 5.82 -21.53
N PRO A 140 -15.75 6.18 -20.78
CA PRO A 140 -16.73 7.18 -21.19
C PRO A 140 -16.23 8.63 -20.97
N TYR A 141 -14.96 8.83 -20.65
CA TYR A 141 -14.30 10.09 -20.34
C TYR A 141 -12.91 10.12 -21.02
N GLN A 142 -12.23 11.27 -20.95
CA GLN A 142 -10.92 11.43 -21.58
C GLN A 142 -9.80 11.14 -20.57
N THR A 143 -8.79 10.41 -21.02
CA THR A 143 -7.52 10.21 -20.28
C THR A 143 -6.37 10.68 -21.15
N ILE A 144 -5.52 11.55 -20.60
CA ILE A 144 -4.41 12.19 -21.31
C ILE A 144 -3.15 11.97 -20.49
N ASP A 145 -2.22 11.19 -21.03
CA ASP A 145 -0.88 11.11 -20.45
C ASP A 145 -0.14 12.42 -20.66
N THR A 146 0.42 12.96 -19.61
CA THR A 146 1.07 14.26 -19.58
C THR A 146 2.23 14.29 -18.60
N THR A 147 2.91 15.42 -18.49
CA THR A 147 3.95 15.65 -17.50
C THR A 147 3.85 17.06 -16.94
N PHE A 148 4.36 17.25 -15.73
CA PHE A 148 4.61 18.55 -15.14
C PHE A 148 5.96 18.55 -14.42
N THR A 149 6.52 19.73 -14.16
CA THR A 149 7.87 19.87 -13.63
C THR A 149 7.82 20.44 -12.21
N ALA A 150 8.49 19.79 -11.27
CA ALA A 150 8.69 20.24 -9.91
C ALA A 150 9.73 21.39 -9.84
N PRO A 151 9.81 22.16 -8.73
CA PRO A 151 10.70 23.32 -8.64
C PRO A 151 12.20 22.99 -8.78
N ASP A 152 12.61 21.78 -8.45
CA ASP A 152 13.98 21.28 -8.57
C ASP A 152 14.32 20.68 -9.95
N GLY A 153 13.35 20.72 -10.89
CA GLY A 153 13.53 20.21 -12.25
C GLY A 153 13.12 18.75 -12.44
N ALA A 154 12.68 18.05 -11.39
CA ALA A 154 12.15 16.71 -11.53
C ALA A 154 10.85 16.74 -12.36
N VAL A 155 10.71 15.78 -13.29
CA VAL A 155 9.56 15.69 -14.19
C VAL A 155 8.64 14.58 -13.69
N MET A 156 7.42 14.96 -13.33
CA MET A 156 6.38 14.03 -12.88
C MET A 156 5.59 13.53 -14.09
N ALA A 157 5.57 12.24 -14.31
CA ALA A 157 4.70 11.61 -15.30
C ALA A 157 3.30 11.44 -14.72
N ALA A 158 2.30 11.92 -15.43
CA ALA A 158 0.94 12.05 -14.93
C ALA A 158 -0.11 11.57 -15.94
N THR A 159 -1.30 11.30 -15.44
CA THR A 159 -2.51 11.11 -16.24
C THR A 159 -3.56 12.14 -15.80
N LEU A 160 -3.92 13.03 -16.72
CA LEU A 160 -5.06 13.92 -16.59
C LEU A 160 -6.32 13.18 -17.04
N THR A 161 -7.32 13.12 -16.18
CA THR A 161 -8.64 12.56 -16.50
C THR A 161 -9.66 13.70 -16.53
N LEU A 162 -10.38 13.85 -17.64
CA LEU A 162 -11.40 14.87 -17.84
C LEU A 162 -12.76 14.22 -18.06
N PRO A 163 -13.87 14.80 -17.55
CA PRO A 163 -15.23 14.35 -17.85
C PRO A 163 -15.53 14.23 -19.34
N ALA A 164 -16.46 13.33 -19.70
CA ALA A 164 -16.80 13.02 -21.08
C ALA A 164 -17.33 14.23 -21.87
N SER A 165 -18.13 15.05 -21.23
CA SER A 165 -18.75 16.24 -21.83
C SER A 165 -18.60 17.42 -20.89
N ILE A 166 -17.92 18.45 -21.38
CA ILE A 166 -17.82 19.76 -20.73
C ILE A 166 -18.36 20.76 -21.74
N ALA A 167 -19.40 21.50 -21.37
CA ALA A 167 -20.01 22.44 -22.28
C ALA A 167 -19.02 23.58 -22.63
N PRO A 168 -19.10 24.18 -23.82
CA PRO A 168 -18.24 25.31 -24.18
C PRO A 168 -18.33 26.44 -23.14
N GLY A 169 -17.19 26.82 -22.55
CA GLY A 169 -17.11 27.83 -21.51
C GLY A 169 -17.42 27.36 -20.08
N GLU A 170 -17.87 26.14 -19.91
CA GLU A 170 -18.04 25.53 -18.60
C GLU A 170 -16.68 25.23 -17.95
N LYS A 171 -16.62 25.36 -16.63
CA LYS A 171 -15.46 24.97 -15.81
C LYS A 171 -15.87 23.91 -14.81
N VAL A 172 -15.06 22.85 -14.73
CA VAL A 172 -15.27 21.74 -13.81
C VAL A 172 -14.29 21.81 -12.65
N PRO A 173 -14.67 21.38 -11.43
CA PRO A 173 -13.72 21.23 -10.35
C PRO A 173 -12.71 20.12 -10.68
N ALA A 174 -11.50 20.26 -10.13
CA ALA A 174 -10.43 19.29 -10.34
C ALA A 174 -9.66 19.01 -9.05
N VAL A 175 -9.05 17.83 -8.96
CA VAL A 175 -8.15 17.46 -7.86
C VAL A 175 -6.81 16.94 -8.36
N VAL A 176 -5.73 17.33 -7.67
CA VAL A 176 -4.47 16.58 -7.70
C VAL A 176 -4.56 15.48 -6.66
N MET A 177 -4.18 14.27 -7.03
CA MET A 177 -4.20 13.11 -6.14
C MET A 177 -2.78 12.80 -5.66
N VAL A 178 -2.61 12.69 -4.34
CA VAL A 178 -1.31 12.54 -3.66
C VAL A 178 -1.29 11.21 -2.90
N THR A 179 -0.36 10.35 -3.26
CA THR A 179 -0.21 8.99 -2.73
C THR A 179 0.25 8.98 -1.26
N GLY A 180 0.12 7.83 -0.63
CA GLY A 180 0.66 7.56 0.71
C GLY A 180 2.18 7.37 0.72
N SER A 181 2.72 6.97 1.87
CA SER A 181 4.16 6.79 2.09
C SER A 181 4.74 5.67 1.20
N GLY A 182 5.96 5.88 0.74
CA GLY A 182 6.68 4.95 -0.12
C GLY A 182 6.62 5.33 -1.59
N PRO A 183 7.43 4.68 -2.45
CA PRO A 183 7.47 4.97 -3.89
C PRO A 183 6.23 4.37 -4.58
N GLN A 184 5.28 5.22 -4.90
CA GLN A 184 3.98 4.83 -5.46
C GLN A 184 3.86 5.23 -6.93
N ASN A 185 3.20 4.41 -7.74
CA ASN A 185 2.75 4.83 -9.07
C ASN A 185 1.47 5.68 -8.95
N ARG A 186 1.10 6.33 -10.05
CA ARG A 186 -0.07 7.23 -10.13
C ARG A 186 -1.41 6.61 -9.75
N ASP A 187 -1.51 5.29 -9.73
CA ASP A 187 -2.72 4.56 -9.37
C ASP A 187 -2.74 4.18 -7.87
N GLU A 188 -1.63 4.47 -7.15
CA GLU A 188 -1.39 4.01 -5.78
C GLU A 188 -1.55 2.48 -5.69
N GLU A 189 -0.92 1.76 -6.62
CA GLU A 189 -1.12 0.33 -6.79
C GLU A 189 -0.53 -0.47 -5.62
N LEU A 190 -1.40 -1.11 -4.85
CA LEU A 190 -1.05 -1.90 -3.68
C LEU A 190 -1.90 -3.17 -3.66
N PHE A 191 -1.27 -4.34 -3.56
CA PHE A 191 -1.96 -5.64 -3.61
C PHE A 191 -2.86 -5.81 -4.84
N GLU A 192 -2.45 -5.31 -5.99
CA GLU A 192 -3.22 -5.26 -7.25
C GLU A 192 -4.48 -4.36 -7.21
N HIS A 193 -4.75 -3.68 -6.12
CA HIS A 193 -5.72 -2.60 -6.08
C HIS A 193 -5.15 -1.34 -6.73
N LYS A 194 -6.01 -0.56 -7.36
CA LYS A 194 -5.67 0.74 -7.98
C LYS A 194 -6.62 1.83 -7.47
N PRO A 195 -6.54 2.17 -6.18
CA PRO A 195 -7.52 3.07 -5.55
C PRO A 195 -7.64 4.40 -6.28
N PHE A 196 -6.53 5.01 -6.71
CA PHE A 196 -6.59 6.29 -7.40
C PHE A 196 -7.17 6.19 -8.81
N ALA A 197 -7.00 5.05 -9.49
CA ALA A 197 -7.69 4.83 -10.77
C ALA A 197 -9.21 4.73 -10.56
N VAL A 198 -9.66 4.04 -9.51
CA VAL A 198 -11.09 3.89 -9.17
C VAL A 198 -11.69 5.24 -8.78
N ILE A 199 -11.01 6.02 -7.94
CA ILE A 199 -11.47 7.37 -7.57
C ILE A 199 -11.55 8.26 -8.80
N ALA A 200 -10.53 8.27 -9.68
CA ALA A 200 -10.51 9.09 -10.88
C ALA A 200 -11.63 8.72 -11.86
N ASP A 201 -11.95 7.43 -12.04
CA ASP A 201 -13.10 6.97 -12.84
C ASP A 201 -14.41 7.50 -12.25
N CYS A 202 -14.59 7.35 -10.95
CA CYS A 202 -15.78 7.83 -10.26
C CYS A 202 -15.93 9.35 -10.40
N LEU A 203 -14.87 10.11 -10.20
CA LEU A 203 -14.86 11.57 -10.33
C LEU A 203 -15.21 12.01 -11.77
N ALA A 204 -14.57 11.43 -12.78
CA ALA A 204 -14.80 11.78 -14.18
C ALA A 204 -16.24 11.51 -14.63
N ARG A 205 -16.85 10.41 -14.17
CA ARG A 205 -18.27 10.10 -14.42
C ARG A 205 -19.23 11.10 -13.75
N ASN A 206 -18.76 11.80 -12.72
CA ASN A 206 -19.53 12.80 -11.96
C ASN A 206 -19.10 14.25 -12.28
N GLY A 207 -18.46 14.51 -13.42
CA GLY A 207 -18.16 15.87 -13.87
C GLY A 207 -16.94 16.52 -13.18
N ILE A 208 -16.08 15.75 -12.54
CA ILE A 208 -14.91 16.22 -11.79
C ILE A 208 -13.64 15.73 -12.51
N ALA A 209 -12.70 16.63 -12.76
CA ALA A 209 -11.40 16.29 -13.34
C ALA A 209 -10.40 15.83 -12.26
N SER A 210 -9.40 15.05 -12.66
CA SER A 210 -8.33 14.63 -11.75
C SER A 210 -6.98 14.52 -12.43
N LEU A 211 -5.91 14.78 -11.66
CA LEU A 211 -4.53 14.56 -12.06
C LEU A 211 -3.90 13.57 -11.08
N ARG A 212 -3.48 12.42 -11.60
CA ARG A 212 -2.70 11.39 -10.90
C ARG A 212 -1.29 11.39 -11.45
N TYR A 213 -0.29 11.23 -10.63
CA TYR A 213 1.11 11.21 -11.08
C TYR A 213 1.92 10.14 -10.36
N ASP A 214 2.93 9.61 -11.04
CA ASP A 214 3.92 8.73 -10.43
C ASP A 214 4.80 9.57 -9.51
N ASP A 215 5.09 9.11 -8.29
CA ASP A 215 6.00 9.80 -7.38
C ASP A 215 7.37 9.99 -8.02
N ARG A 216 8.10 11.00 -7.57
CA ARG A 216 9.48 11.24 -8.03
C ARG A 216 10.34 9.97 -7.93
N GLY A 217 11.09 9.67 -8.99
CA GLY A 217 11.94 8.48 -9.06
C GLY A 217 11.19 7.14 -9.15
N THR A 218 9.87 7.17 -9.38
CA THR A 218 9.02 6.00 -9.54
C THR A 218 8.33 6.00 -10.89
N GLY A 219 8.03 4.82 -11.42
CA GLY A 219 7.33 4.65 -12.70
C GLY A 219 8.05 5.38 -13.85
N LYS A 220 7.39 6.39 -14.42
CA LYS A 220 7.93 7.23 -15.49
C LYS A 220 8.41 8.60 -15.02
N SER A 221 8.31 8.91 -13.73
CA SER A 221 8.77 10.15 -13.14
C SER A 221 10.27 10.15 -12.92
N THR A 222 10.90 11.31 -13.11
CA THR A 222 12.31 11.52 -12.80
C THR A 222 12.50 12.02 -11.36
N GLY A 223 13.74 12.30 -10.96
CA GLY A 223 14.09 12.75 -9.63
C GLY A 223 14.58 11.62 -8.74
N ASP A 224 14.86 11.93 -7.48
CA ASP A 224 15.37 10.97 -6.50
C ASP A 224 14.40 10.85 -5.32
N PHE A 225 13.78 9.68 -5.21
CA PHE A 225 12.89 9.35 -4.11
C PHE A 225 13.63 9.23 -2.77
N ARG A 226 14.88 8.74 -2.79
CA ARG A 226 15.64 8.42 -1.55
C ARG A 226 16.03 9.64 -0.75
N SER A 227 16.24 10.77 -1.42
CA SER A 227 16.55 12.06 -0.78
C SER A 227 15.31 12.90 -0.47
N ALA A 228 14.14 12.49 -0.94
CA ALA A 228 12.89 13.21 -0.76
C ALA A 228 12.37 13.15 0.69
N THR A 229 11.55 14.12 1.03
CA THR A 229 10.85 14.25 2.31
C THR A 229 9.38 14.56 2.04
N THR A 230 8.53 14.50 3.06
CA THR A 230 7.13 14.93 2.97
C THR A 230 6.99 16.35 2.40
N ALA A 231 7.94 17.26 2.73
CA ALA A 231 7.96 18.61 2.16
C ALA A 231 8.27 18.60 0.66
N THR A 232 9.16 17.72 0.20
CA THR A 232 9.46 17.54 -1.22
C THR A 232 8.24 17.04 -1.99
N PHE A 233 7.53 16.05 -1.46
CA PHE A 233 6.30 15.52 -2.07
C PHE A 233 5.17 16.57 -2.09
N LYS A 234 5.09 17.42 -1.06
CA LYS A 234 4.19 18.58 -1.07
C LYS A 234 4.51 19.52 -2.25
N ASP A 235 5.78 19.82 -2.51
CA ASP A 235 6.19 20.72 -3.59
C ASP A 235 5.91 20.12 -4.98
N ASP A 236 6.01 18.79 -5.12
CA ASP A 236 5.57 18.06 -6.32
C ASP A 236 4.06 18.23 -6.53
N ALA A 237 3.26 17.97 -5.51
CA ALA A 237 1.80 18.12 -5.56
C ALA A 237 1.37 19.56 -5.88
N LEU A 238 2.05 20.57 -5.32
CA LEU A 238 1.84 21.98 -5.65
C LEU A 238 2.10 22.27 -7.13
N SER A 239 3.10 21.62 -7.72
CA SER A 239 3.36 21.74 -9.16
C SER A 239 2.23 21.13 -10.00
N GLY A 240 1.65 20.01 -9.54
CA GLY A 240 0.44 19.43 -10.14
C GLY A 240 -0.77 20.38 -10.04
N ILE A 241 -0.96 21.08 -8.91
CA ILE A 241 -2.02 22.10 -8.76
C ILE A 241 -1.83 23.25 -9.76
N ARG A 242 -0.59 23.75 -9.89
CA ARG A 242 -0.27 24.81 -10.86
C ARG A 242 -0.53 24.35 -12.30
N PHE A 243 -0.16 23.12 -12.62
CA PHE A 243 -0.46 22.51 -13.93
C PHE A 243 -1.96 22.47 -14.18
N LEU A 244 -2.79 21.95 -13.25
CA LEU A 244 -4.24 21.88 -13.42
C LEU A 244 -4.89 23.25 -13.61
N ARG A 245 -4.43 24.27 -12.90
CA ARG A 245 -4.92 25.65 -13.05
C ARG A 245 -4.68 26.24 -14.43
N GLY A 246 -3.72 25.69 -15.21
CA GLY A 246 -3.46 26.02 -16.60
C GLY A 246 -4.34 25.27 -17.61
N VAL A 247 -5.09 24.26 -17.19
CA VAL A 247 -5.94 23.46 -18.07
C VAL A 247 -7.27 24.18 -18.33
N ALA A 248 -7.59 24.47 -19.59
CA ALA A 248 -8.70 25.34 -19.98
C ALA A 248 -10.08 25.01 -19.37
N PRO A 249 -10.56 23.74 -19.27
CA PRO A 249 -11.86 23.46 -18.66
C PRO A 249 -11.84 23.43 -17.13
N VAL A 250 -10.68 23.61 -16.46
CA VAL A 250 -10.58 23.50 -15.00
C VAL A 250 -10.95 24.81 -14.33
N GLY A 251 -11.76 24.72 -13.28
CA GLY A 251 -12.16 25.80 -12.39
C GLY A 251 -11.40 25.76 -11.06
N LYS A 252 -12.13 25.45 -9.98
CA LYS A 252 -11.51 25.24 -8.66
C LYS A 252 -10.63 24.01 -8.64
N VAL A 253 -9.47 24.12 -8.01
CA VAL A 253 -8.49 23.01 -7.88
C VAL A 253 -8.26 22.68 -6.43
N GLY A 254 -8.63 21.48 -6.04
CA GLY A 254 -8.35 20.91 -4.73
C GLY A 254 -7.19 19.92 -4.75
N VAL A 255 -6.91 19.40 -3.57
CA VAL A 255 -5.99 18.29 -3.36
C VAL A 255 -6.71 17.16 -2.64
N LEU A 256 -6.52 15.91 -3.13
CA LEU A 256 -7.00 14.69 -2.52
C LEU A 256 -5.78 13.84 -2.21
N GLY A 257 -5.59 13.45 -0.96
CA GLY A 257 -4.47 12.60 -0.59
C GLY A 257 -4.89 11.45 0.32
N HIS A 258 -4.16 10.34 0.19
CA HIS A 258 -4.33 9.16 1.03
C HIS A 258 -3.14 9.02 2.00
N SER A 259 -3.39 8.65 3.26
CA SER A 259 -2.36 8.41 4.26
C SER A 259 -1.43 9.62 4.42
N GLU A 260 -0.11 9.51 4.16
CA GLU A 260 0.81 10.66 4.12
C GLU A 260 0.35 11.74 3.14
N GLY A 261 -0.19 11.32 1.97
CA GLY A 261 -0.79 12.26 1.01
C GLY A 261 -1.93 13.09 1.60
N GLY A 262 -2.73 12.50 2.50
CA GLY A 262 -3.77 13.21 3.25
C GLY A 262 -3.19 14.27 4.19
N THR A 263 -2.04 14.00 4.79
CA THR A 263 -1.27 14.99 5.58
C THR A 263 -0.68 16.08 4.68
N ILE A 264 -0.13 15.71 3.53
CA ILE A 264 0.36 16.67 2.52
C ILE A 264 -0.79 17.58 2.06
N ALA A 265 -2.00 17.04 1.92
CA ALA A 265 -3.18 17.84 1.58
C ALA A 265 -3.48 18.89 2.65
N PHE A 266 -3.33 18.58 3.95
CA PHE A 266 -3.42 19.57 5.02
C PHE A 266 -2.32 20.65 4.92
N MET A 267 -1.09 20.26 4.60
CA MET A 267 0.01 21.22 4.43
C MET A 267 -0.27 22.21 3.29
N ILE A 268 -0.78 21.71 2.17
CA ILE A 268 -1.16 22.52 0.99
C ILE A 268 -2.34 23.45 1.32
N GLY A 269 -3.36 22.92 1.99
CA GLY A 269 -4.50 23.70 2.45
C GLY A 269 -4.12 24.84 3.39
N ALA A 270 -3.15 24.59 4.28
CA ALA A 270 -2.61 25.61 5.20
C ALA A 270 -1.89 26.76 4.47
N GLY A 271 -1.21 26.44 3.37
CA GLY A 271 -0.56 27.43 2.51
C GLY A 271 -1.53 28.24 1.64
N GLY A 272 -2.81 27.85 1.57
CA GLY A 272 -3.82 28.52 0.77
C GLY A 272 -3.71 28.25 -0.73
N GLU A 273 -2.95 27.21 -1.13
CA GLU A 273 -2.72 26.90 -2.54
C GLU A 273 -3.80 25.99 -3.15
N ALA A 274 -4.67 25.38 -2.34
CA ALA A 274 -5.82 24.60 -2.79
C ALA A 274 -7.14 25.29 -2.45
N ASP A 275 -8.13 25.14 -3.34
CA ASP A 275 -9.47 25.68 -3.14
C ASP A 275 -10.30 24.81 -2.18
N PHE A 276 -9.95 23.55 -2.01
CA PHE A 276 -10.52 22.60 -1.05
C PHE A 276 -9.54 21.43 -0.81
N VAL A 277 -9.73 20.70 0.27
CA VAL A 277 -8.88 19.59 0.72
C VAL A 277 -9.73 18.35 0.95
N VAL A 278 -9.27 17.18 0.44
CA VAL A 278 -9.80 15.86 0.78
C VAL A 278 -8.67 15.02 1.36
N SER A 279 -8.80 14.61 2.61
CA SER A 279 -7.85 13.75 3.31
C SER A 279 -8.48 12.39 3.58
N LEU A 280 -7.93 11.36 2.97
CA LEU A 280 -8.33 9.97 3.13
C LEU A 280 -7.33 9.27 4.04
N ALA A 281 -7.73 8.85 5.22
CA ALA A 281 -6.88 8.22 6.23
C ALA A 281 -5.59 9.01 6.53
N GLY A 282 -5.64 10.36 6.44
CA GLY A 282 -4.49 11.23 6.67
C GLY A 282 -4.21 11.44 8.15
N MET A 283 -2.92 11.53 8.50
CA MET A 283 -2.50 11.80 9.87
C MET A 283 -2.80 13.24 10.29
N ALA A 284 -3.26 13.41 11.51
CA ALA A 284 -3.44 14.68 12.21
C ALA A 284 -2.64 14.76 13.52
N GLU A 285 -2.28 13.61 14.10
CA GLU A 285 -1.31 13.52 15.18
C GLU A 285 0.13 13.62 14.65
N SER A 286 1.11 13.81 15.53
CA SER A 286 2.52 13.91 15.11
C SER A 286 3.03 12.62 14.49
N GLY A 287 4.06 12.73 13.62
CA GLY A 287 4.69 11.56 13.01
C GLY A 287 5.24 10.60 14.06
N LYS A 288 5.82 11.09 15.17
CA LYS A 288 6.25 10.25 16.30
C LYS A 288 5.08 9.46 16.89
N GLU A 289 3.97 10.11 17.18
CA GLU A 289 2.79 9.45 17.77
C GLU A 289 2.20 8.39 16.84
N THR A 290 2.09 8.70 15.55
CA THR A 290 1.67 7.73 14.53
C THR A 290 2.59 6.50 14.51
N LEU A 291 3.91 6.69 14.47
CA LEU A 291 4.88 5.61 14.52
C LEU A 291 4.79 4.82 15.83
N MET A 292 4.59 5.48 16.96
CA MET A 292 4.41 4.80 18.26
C MET A 292 3.14 3.94 18.29
N ARG A 293 2.02 4.41 17.72
CA ARG A 293 0.78 3.62 17.61
C ARG A 293 0.98 2.39 16.72
N GLN A 294 1.61 2.57 15.55
CA GLN A 294 1.93 1.47 14.63
C GLN A 294 2.82 0.41 15.31
N ASN A 295 3.87 0.84 16.02
CA ASN A 295 4.75 -0.08 16.75
C ASN A 295 4.03 -0.77 17.90
N ARG A 296 3.18 -0.06 18.65
CA ARG A 296 2.35 -0.67 19.69
C ARG A 296 1.45 -1.76 19.13
N HIS A 297 0.81 -1.48 17.99
CA HIS A 297 -0.01 -2.48 17.30
C HIS A 297 0.84 -3.69 16.87
N GLY A 298 1.97 -3.46 16.17
CA GLY A 298 2.86 -4.54 15.74
C GLY A 298 3.37 -5.41 16.89
N ILE A 299 3.77 -4.80 18.02
CA ILE A 299 4.20 -5.53 19.22
C ILE A 299 3.06 -6.35 19.82
N SER A 300 1.81 -5.84 19.80
CA SER A 300 0.67 -6.59 20.33
C SER A 300 0.41 -7.92 19.59
N LEU A 301 0.81 -7.99 18.31
CA LEU A 301 0.69 -9.21 17.49
C LEU A 301 1.75 -10.27 17.82
N LEU A 302 2.81 -9.91 18.56
CA LEU A 302 3.88 -10.83 18.95
C LEU A 302 3.51 -11.68 20.19
N HIS A 303 2.39 -11.38 20.87
CA HIS A 303 1.91 -12.07 22.06
C HIS A 303 2.97 -12.20 23.18
N LEU A 304 3.77 -11.15 23.37
CA LEU A 304 4.82 -11.10 24.38
C LEU A 304 4.23 -10.93 25.80
N PRO A 305 4.98 -11.31 26.87
CA PRO A 305 4.64 -10.95 28.22
C PRO A 305 4.48 -9.43 28.40
N ALA A 306 3.59 -8.98 29.27
CA ALA A 306 3.30 -7.56 29.46
C ALA A 306 4.55 -6.71 29.78
N THR A 307 5.46 -7.24 30.61
CA THR A 307 6.74 -6.57 30.91
C THR A 307 7.62 -6.38 29.70
N ASP A 308 7.66 -7.36 28.77
CA ASP A 308 8.44 -7.28 27.55
C ASP A 308 7.81 -6.27 26.59
N VAL A 309 6.47 -6.22 26.50
CA VAL A 309 5.73 -5.20 25.73
C VAL A 309 6.09 -3.79 26.21
N GLU A 310 6.07 -3.57 27.55
CA GLU A 310 6.42 -2.28 28.14
C GLU A 310 7.88 -1.91 27.87
N ASN A 311 8.80 -2.84 28.00
CA ASN A 311 10.22 -2.62 27.71
C ASN A 311 10.45 -2.30 26.22
N CYS A 312 9.82 -3.02 25.31
CA CYS A 312 9.88 -2.76 23.86
C CYS A 312 9.40 -1.35 23.52
N LEU A 313 8.22 -0.98 24.02
CA LEU A 313 7.64 0.34 23.75
C LEU A 313 8.47 1.47 24.38
N SER A 314 9.02 1.26 25.60
CA SER A 314 9.89 2.22 26.25
C SER A 314 11.21 2.42 25.47
N LEU A 315 11.79 1.35 24.93
CA LEU A 315 12.98 1.45 24.09
C LEU A 315 12.69 2.22 22.79
N ILE A 316 11.62 1.85 22.10
CA ILE A 316 11.23 2.50 20.83
C ILE A 316 10.95 3.98 21.05
N ASP A 317 10.25 4.35 22.12
CA ASP A 317 9.95 5.74 22.46
C ASP A 317 11.24 6.56 22.68
N LYS A 318 12.18 6.04 23.48
CA LYS A 318 13.49 6.68 23.70
C LYS A 318 14.34 6.78 22.44
N TRP A 319 14.28 5.75 21.60
CA TRP A 319 14.96 5.74 20.31
C TRP A 319 14.39 6.80 19.38
N PHE A 320 13.06 6.90 19.29
CA PHE A 320 12.37 7.95 18.50
C PHE A 320 12.64 9.36 19.06
N ASP A 321 12.69 9.54 20.39
CA ASP A 321 13.05 10.82 20.98
C ASP A 321 14.47 11.26 20.61
N THR A 322 15.42 10.32 20.62
CA THR A 322 16.78 10.58 20.21
C THR A 322 16.84 10.97 18.75
N MET A 323 16.11 10.25 17.90
CA MET A 323 16.01 10.53 16.46
C MET A 323 15.37 11.88 16.18
N ALA A 324 14.25 12.21 16.83
CA ALA A 324 13.58 13.49 16.68
C ALA A 324 14.45 14.66 17.17
N ALA A 325 15.22 14.46 18.26
CA ALA A 325 16.17 15.46 18.74
C ALA A 325 17.35 15.69 17.76
N GLN A 326 17.81 14.64 17.08
CA GLN A 326 18.80 14.77 16.02
C GLN A 326 18.22 15.49 14.80
N ALA A 327 17.04 15.07 14.33
CA ALA A 327 16.35 15.63 13.17
C ALA A 327 16.10 17.13 13.33
N ARG A 328 15.63 17.60 14.51
CA ARG A 328 15.47 19.04 14.81
C ARG A 328 16.76 19.85 14.74
N ARG A 329 17.92 19.21 14.87
CA ARG A 329 19.24 19.83 14.76
C ARG A 329 19.88 19.66 13.37
N GLY A 330 19.17 19.03 12.42
CA GLY A 330 19.70 18.71 11.10
C GLY A 330 20.82 17.65 11.12
N VAL A 331 20.84 16.79 12.13
CA VAL A 331 21.83 15.72 12.31
C VAL A 331 21.18 14.38 12.03
N SER A 332 21.84 13.56 11.22
CA SER A 332 21.44 12.17 10.96
C SER A 332 22.63 11.25 11.29
N ALA A 333 22.85 11.03 12.59
CA ALA A 333 23.90 10.13 13.07
C ALA A 333 23.32 8.79 13.50
N PRO A 334 24.06 7.68 13.38
CA PRO A 334 23.64 6.39 13.91
C PRO A 334 23.26 6.48 15.39
N ILE A 335 22.18 5.79 15.76
CA ILE A 335 21.66 5.72 17.14
C ILE A 335 21.81 4.28 17.61
N ASP A 336 22.60 4.05 18.64
CA ASP A 336 22.80 2.72 19.22
C ASP A 336 21.66 2.38 20.18
N ALA A 337 20.66 1.64 19.69
CA ALA A 337 19.53 1.18 20.47
C ALA A 337 19.95 0.23 21.60
N ASP A 338 20.99 -0.58 21.40
CA ASP A 338 21.54 -1.46 22.45
C ASP A 338 22.09 -0.64 23.61
N SER A 339 22.74 0.47 23.34
CA SER A 339 23.22 1.39 24.38
C SER A 339 22.06 2.08 25.10
N ILE A 340 20.99 2.45 24.40
CA ILE A 340 19.77 3.00 25.03
C ILE A 340 19.14 1.97 25.95
N ALA A 341 18.98 0.71 25.51
CA ALA A 341 18.41 -0.36 26.28
C ALA A 341 19.22 -0.62 27.57
N ARG A 342 20.55 -0.75 27.44
CA ARG A 342 21.46 -0.95 28.58
C ARG A 342 21.42 0.21 29.58
N ALA A 343 21.52 1.45 29.07
CA ALA A 343 21.49 2.64 29.93
C ALA A 343 20.16 2.83 30.67
N SER A 344 19.09 2.31 30.11
CA SER A 344 17.73 2.38 30.68
C SER A 344 17.35 1.14 31.48
N GLY A 345 18.20 0.12 31.54
CA GLY A 345 17.90 -1.14 32.24
C GLY A 345 16.76 -1.95 31.61
N LEU A 346 16.52 -1.74 30.28
CA LEU A 346 15.44 -2.41 29.56
C LEU A 346 15.90 -3.79 29.08
N HIS A 347 15.10 -4.81 29.35
CA HIS A 347 15.26 -6.11 28.75
C HIS A 347 14.29 -6.27 27.60
N VAL A 348 14.79 -6.30 26.39
CA VAL A 348 13.98 -6.38 25.15
C VAL A 348 14.30 -7.68 24.42
N PRO A 349 13.29 -8.46 23.98
CA PRO A 349 13.50 -9.68 23.24
C PRO A 349 14.37 -9.47 22.00
N GLU A 350 15.28 -10.41 21.72
CA GLU A 350 16.27 -10.28 20.63
C GLU A 350 15.63 -10.10 19.27
N GLU A 351 14.48 -10.69 19.02
CA GLU A 351 13.73 -10.53 17.76
C GLU A 351 13.31 -9.05 17.53
N VAL A 352 12.87 -8.35 18.58
CA VAL A 352 12.53 -6.93 18.51
C VAL A 352 13.79 -6.08 18.37
N MET A 353 14.85 -6.39 19.12
CA MET A 353 16.15 -5.72 18.98
C MET A 353 16.73 -5.85 17.59
N ALA A 354 16.66 -7.04 16.98
CA ALA A 354 17.12 -7.28 15.62
C ALA A 354 16.32 -6.45 14.60
N SER A 355 15.01 -6.33 14.79
CA SER A 355 14.14 -5.48 13.95
C SER A 355 14.52 -3.99 14.06
N ILE A 356 14.76 -3.49 15.27
CA ILE A 356 15.21 -2.11 15.50
C ILE A 356 16.56 -1.85 14.84
N ARG A 357 17.54 -2.75 15.02
CA ARG A 357 18.87 -2.62 14.38
C ARG A 357 18.77 -2.59 12.85
N MET A 358 17.88 -3.39 12.27
CA MET A 358 17.63 -3.40 10.82
C MET A 358 16.99 -2.08 10.36
N SER A 359 16.04 -1.55 11.10
CA SER A 359 15.38 -0.26 10.81
C SER A 359 16.37 0.91 10.85
N GLN A 360 17.39 0.87 11.71
CA GLN A 360 18.43 1.88 11.77
C GLN A 360 19.26 1.96 10.49
N GLN A 361 19.47 0.83 9.79
CA GLN A 361 20.28 0.77 8.57
C GLN A 361 19.59 1.42 7.36
N VAL A 362 18.26 1.57 7.44
CA VAL A 362 17.45 2.15 6.36
C VAL A 362 16.90 3.54 6.70
N ARG A 363 17.46 4.23 7.70
CA ARG A 363 17.09 5.61 8.05
C ARG A 363 17.31 6.54 6.85
N THR A 364 16.28 7.27 6.48
CA THR A 364 16.26 8.15 5.32
C THR A 364 15.96 9.59 5.74
N PRO A 365 16.25 10.60 4.88
CA PRO A 365 15.80 11.97 5.09
C PRO A 365 14.30 12.11 5.30
N TRP A 366 13.51 11.27 4.61
CA TRP A 366 12.07 11.19 4.83
C TRP A 366 11.73 10.85 6.27
N PHE A 367 12.36 9.81 6.83
CA PHE A 367 12.07 9.38 8.20
C PHE A 367 12.41 10.46 9.23
N ASP A 368 13.54 11.16 9.04
CA ASP A 368 13.95 12.28 9.90
C ASP A 368 12.94 13.45 9.84
N ALA A 369 12.44 13.76 8.64
CA ALA A 369 11.42 14.80 8.47
C ALA A 369 10.06 14.35 9.05
N PHE A 370 9.68 13.10 8.81
CA PHE A 370 8.39 12.54 9.23
C PHE A 370 8.25 12.48 10.77
N ILE A 371 9.29 12.02 11.48
CA ILE A 371 9.22 11.85 12.95
C ILE A 371 9.01 13.17 13.70
N ILE A 372 9.41 14.30 13.11
CA ILE A 372 9.23 15.64 13.69
C ILE A 372 8.04 16.40 13.09
N LEU A 373 7.36 15.81 12.08
CA LEU A 373 6.21 16.41 11.45
C LEU A 373 5.04 16.50 12.46
N ASN A 374 4.40 17.66 12.54
CA ASN A 374 3.22 17.87 13.35
C ASN A 374 2.07 18.46 12.49
N PRO A 375 1.19 17.62 11.95
CA PRO A 375 0.09 18.07 11.10
C PRO A 375 -0.88 19.04 11.78
N ALA A 376 -0.99 18.99 13.11
CA ALA A 376 -1.82 19.89 13.88
C ALA A 376 -1.46 21.38 13.68
N ASP A 377 -0.21 21.69 13.37
CA ASP A 377 0.24 23.06 13.13
C ASP A 377 -0.27 23.62 11.80
N TYR A 378 -0.49 22.74 10.81
CA TYR A 378 -1.07 23.09 9.52
C TYR A 378 -2.60 23.19 9.61
N LEU A 379 -3.27 22.21 10.25
CA LEU A 379 -4.73 22.17 10.37
C LEU A 379 -5.34 23.49 10.89
N LYS A 380 -4.73 24.12 11.90
CA LYS A 380 -5.17 25.40 12.46
C LYS A 380 -5.18 26.56 11.45
N GLN A 381 -4.41 26.43 10.38
CA GLN A 381 -4.21 27.48 9.38
C GLN A 381 -5.12 27.32 8.15
N ILE A 382 -5.71 26.16 7.94
CA ILE A 382 -6.55 25.89 6.77
C ILE A 382 -7.83 26.74 6.84
N ARG A 383 -8.15 27.41 5.73
CA ARG A 383 -9.34 28.24 5.59
C ARG A 383 -10.33 27.73 4.55
N CYS A 384 -9.85 26.92 3.61
CA CYS A 384 -10.71 26.29 2.59
C CYS A 384 -11.53 25.14 3.18
N PRO A 385 -12.59 24.67 2.47
CA PRO A 385 -13.35 23.49 2.86
C PRO A 385 -12.46 22.24 2.96
N ILE A 386 -12.75 21.37 3.94
CA ILE A 386 -12.02 20.13 4.19
C ILE A 386 -13.03 19.00 4.27
N LEU A 387 -12.73 17.88 3.60
CA LEU A 387 -13.30 16.56 3.88
C LEU A 387 -12.19 15.68 4.47
N ALA A 388 -12.40 15.13 5.65
CA ALA A 388 -11.51 14.15 6.27
C ALA A 388 -12.27 12.84 6.51
N VAL A 389 -11.77 11.75 5.93
CA VAL A 389 -12.37 10.42 6.00
C VAL A 389 -11.39 9.45 6.59
N ASN A 390 -11.82 8.60 7.51
CA ASN A 390 -11.01 7.48 8.01
C ASN A 390 -11.87 6.24 8.26
N GLY A 391 -11.26 5.06 8.14
CA GLY A 391 -11.89 3.79 8.47
C GLY A 391 -11.87 3.52 9.99
N GLU A 392 -12.95 2.95 10.51
CA GLU A 392 -13.05 2.56 11.93
C GLU A 392 -12.00 1.50 12.30
N LYS A 393 -11.67 0.61 11.34
CA LYS A 393 -10.70 -0.48 11.51
C LYS A 393 -9.30 -0.15 11.01
N ASP A 394 -9.00 1.12 10.77
CA ASP A 394 -7.67 1.54 10.36
C ASP A 394 -6.63 1.26 11.44
N LYS A 395 -5.63 0.42 11.12
CA LYS A 395 -4.52 0.03 12.01
C LYS A 395 -3.24 0.84 11.77
N GLN A 396 -3.20 1.63 10.70
CA GLN A 396 -2.02 2.43 10.33
C GLN A 396 -2.16 3.88 10.77
N VAL A 397 -3.32 4.49 10.53
CA VAL A 397 -3.67 5.84 11.01
C VAL A 397 -4.92 5.74 11.87
N HIS A 398 -4.73 5.84 13.17
CA HIS A 398 -5.81 5.60 14.13
C HIS A 398 -6.98 6.58 13.92
N PRO A 399 -8.25 6.13 14.04
CA PRO A 399 -9.45 6.96 13.83
C PRO A 399 -9.53 8.21 14.71
N ASP A 400 -8.85 8.25 15.87
CA ASP A 400 -8.75 9.44 16.71
C ASP A 400 -8.20 10.66 15.98
N ASN A 401 -7.48 10.48 14.86
CA ASN A 401 -7.01 11.57 14.01
C ASN A 401 -8.17 12.46 13.53
N LEU A 402 -9.36 11.88 13.28
CA LEU A 402 -10.57 12.64 12.93
C LEU A 402 -11.01 13.58 14.04
N THR A 403 -10.82 13.21 15.31
CA THR A 403 -11.12 14.08 16.45
C THR A 403 -10.16 15.29 16.49
N ILE A 404 -8.88 15.06 16.17
CA ILE A 404 -7.89 16.15 16.06
C ILE A 404 -8.29 17.11 14.93
N VAL A 405 -8.64 16.59 13.75
CA VAL A 405 -9.11 17.40 12.62
C VAL A 405 -10.32 18.24 13.02
N ARG A 406 -11.35 17.61 13.62
CA ARG A 406 -12.58 18.32 14.04
C ARG A 406 -12.29 19.46 15.03
N ASN A 407 -11.35 19.25 15.96
CA ASN A 407 -11.04 20.24 16.98
C ASN A 407 -10.22 21.42 16.43
N LEU A 408 -9.32 21.17 15.47
CA LEU A 408 -8.39 22.18 14.96
C LEU A 408 -8.89 22.88 13.69
N ALA A 409 -9.77 22.24 12.94
CA ALA A 409 -10.39 22.77 11.72
C ALA A 409 -11.92 22.55 11.79
N PRO A 410 -12.66 23.34 12.59
CA PRO A 410 -14.09 23.12 12.84
C PRO A 410 -14.97 23.25 11.59
N GLN A 411 -14.46 23.82 10.49
CA GLN A 411 -15.13 23.85 9.19
C GLN A 411 -15.03 22.52 8.43
N ALA A 412 -14.25 21.56 8.93
CA ALA A 412 -14.07 20.26 8.26
C ALA A 412 -15.32 19.39 8.38
N GLU A 413 -15.72 18.81 7.25
CA GLU A 413 -16.60 17.65 7.23
C GLU A 413 -15.75 16.41 7.59
N VAL A 414 -16.11 15.74 8.69
CA VAL A 414 -15.31 14.64 9.25
C VAL A 414 -16.15 13.38 9.29
N LEU A 415 -15.72 12.33 8.57
CA LEU A 415 -16.45 11.09 8.39
C LEU A 415 -15.63 9.90 8.90
N LEU A 416 -16.12 9.25 9.97
CA LEU A 416 -15.66 7.93 10.37
C LEU A 416 -16.50 6.89 9.63
N MET A 417 -15.85 6.03 8.85
CA MET A 417 -16.51 4.99 8.04
C MET A 417 -16.50 3.66 8.80
N PRO A 418 -17.67 3.16 9.21
CA PRO A 418 -17.75 1.90 9.96
C PRO A 418 -17.21 0.72 9.17
N GLY A 419 -16.46 -0.14 9.82
CA GLY A 419 -15.96 -1.40 9.26
C GLY A 419 -14.86 -1.26 8.20
N LEU A 420 -14.41 -0.05 7.85
CA LEU A 420 -13.39 0.15 6.83
C LEU A 420 -11.97 0.12 7.41
N ASN A 421 -11.02 -0.42 6.63
CA ASN A 421 -9.58 -0.45 6.92
C ASN A 421 -8.87 0.84 6.45
N HIS A 422 -7.53 0.84 6.47
CA HIS A 422 -6.70 1.96 6.03
C HIS A 422 -6.85 2.29 4.52
N LEU A 423 -7.09 1.28 3.68
CA LEU A 423 -7.36 1.47 2.24
C LEU A 423 -8.82 1.85 1.96
N LEU A 424 -9.61 2.09 3.01
CA LEU A 424 -11.04 2.40 2.92
C LEU A 424 -11.86 1.29 2.24
N GLN A 425 -11.52 0.04 2.54
CA GLN A 425 -12.21 -1.17 2.12
C GLN A 425 -12.99 -1.76 3.30
N HIS A 426 -14.12 -2.41 3.07
CA HIS A 426 -14.76 -3.23 4.08
C HIS A 426 -13.87 -4.40 4.47
N ALA A 427 -13.53 -4.50 5.74
CA ALA A 427 -12.56 -5.45 6.26
C ALA A 427 -13.10 -6.23 7.49
N GLY A 428 -12.59 -7.43 7.68
CA GLY A 428 -12.87 -8.24 8.87
C GLY A 428 -12.18 -7.69 10.11
N THR A 429 -10.87 -7.57 10.06
CA THR A 429 -10.00 -7.12 11.16
C THR A 429 -9.37 -5.74 10.94
N GLY A 430 -9.17 -5.34 9.69
CA GLY A 430 -8.44 -4.15 9.28
C GLY A 430 -6.92 -4.35 9.16
N GLU A 431 -6.45 -5.59 9.36
CA GLU A 431 -5.03 -5.92 9.22
C GLU A 431 -4.57 -5.87 7.77
N VAL A 432 -3.30 -5.48 7.56
CA VAL A 432 -2.67 -5.42 6.23
C VAL A 432 -2.72 -6.79 5.51
N SER A 433 -2.71 -7.88 6.26
CA SER A 433 -2.80 -9.25 5.72
C SER A 433 -4.12 -9.53 4.97
N GLU A 434 -5.18 -8.77 5.22
CA GLU A 434 -6.47 -8.93 4.52
C GLU A 434 -6.50 -8.23 3.15
N TYR A 435 -5.68 -7.20 2.92
CA TYR A 435 -5.79 -6.31 1.75
C TYR A 435 -5.75 -7.08 0.43
N GLY A 436 -4.86 -8.06 0.30
CA GLY A 436 -4.75 -8.87 -0.92
C GLY A 436 -5.98 -9.74 -1.21
N THR A 437 -6.76 -10.12 -0.20
CA THR A 437 -7.92 -11.00 -0.32
C THR A 437 -9.25 -10.27 -0.49
N ILE A 438 -9.32 -9.02 -0.09
CA ILE A 438 -10.50 -8.17 -0.29
C ILE A 438 -10.65 -7.86 -1.78
N ARG A 439 -11.85 -8.04 -2.33
CA ARG A 439 -12.13 -7.75 -3.76
C ARG A 439 -12.43 -6.27 -4.01
N GLU A 440 -13.01 -5.60 -3.03
CA GLU A 440 -13.32 -4.18 -3.06
C GLU A 440 -12.04 -3.35 -3.00
N THR A 441 -11.92 -2.34 -3.85
CA THR A 441 -10.77 -1.43 -3.86
C THR A 441 -11.02 -0.18 -3.02
N ILE A 442 -12.21 0.40 -3.13
CA ILE A 442 -12.69 1.53 -2.31
C ILE A 442 -14.17 1.31 -2.03
N ALA A 443 -14.59 1.48 -0.78
CA ALA A 443 -15.99 1.40 -0.41
C ALA A 443 -16.83 2.45 -1.15
N PRO A 444 -17.99 2.06 -1.73
CA PRO A 444 -18.83 2.98 -2.52
C PRO A 444 -19.24 4.24 -1.76
N GLU A 445 -19.51 4.15 -0.47
CA GLU A 445 -19.89 5.29 0.37
C GLU A 445 -18.77 6.32 0.53
N VAL A 446 -17.49 5.91 0.42
CA VAL A 446 -16.35 6.81 0.39
C VAL A 446 -16.31 7.56 -0.94
N LEU A 447 -16.49 6.87 -2.06
CA LEU A 447 -16.57 7.48 -3.39
C LEU A 447 -17.71 8.51 -3.45
N ASP A 448 -18.88 8.15 -2.93
CA ASP A 448 -20.04 9.04 -2.85
C ASP A 448 -19.78 10.28 -1.98
N ALA A 449 -19.08 10.12 -0.86
CA ALA A 449 -18.71 11.24 0.01
C ALA A 449 -17.76 12.21 -0.70
N ILE A 450 -16.75 11.70 -1.41
CA ILE A 450 -15.79 12.49 -2.18
C ILE A 450 -16.53 13.27 -3.28
N VAL A 451 -17.36 12.59 -4.07
CA VAL A 451 -18.13 13.22 -5.17
C VAL A 451 -19.07 14.32 -4.63
N ARG A 452 -19.84 14.02 -3.58
CA ARG A 452 -20.75 15.01 -2.96
C ARG A 452 -20.00 16.21 -2.40
N PHE A 453 -18.84 16.00 -1.78
CA PHE A 453 -18.06 17.10 -1.23
C PHE A 453 -17.51 18.00 -2.35
N ILE A 454 -16.85 17.42 -3.34
CA ILE A 454 -16.22 18.19 -4.44
C ILE A 454 -17.29 18.85 -5.32
N GLY A 455 -18.41 18.16 -5.59
CA GLY A 455 -19.50 18.73 -6.41
C GLY A 455 -20.19 19.96 -5.83
N ARG A 456 -19.94 20.29 -4.55
CA ARG A 456 -20.42 21.53 -3.88
C ARG A 456 -19.41 22.68 -3.94
N GLN A 457 -18.21 22.46 -4.43
CA GLN A 457 -17.14 23.45 -4.48
C GLN A 457 -17.23 24.30 -5.75
#